data_12ea2d2c268ba42f1b9cfd80d202e6a5
#
_entry.id   12ea2d2c268ba42f1b9cfd80d202e6a5
#
_cell.length_a   1.000
_cell.length_b   1.000
_cell.length_c   1.000
_cell.angle_alpha   90.00
_cell.angle_beta   90.00
_cell.angle_gamma   90.00
#
_symmetry.space_group_name_H-M   'P 1'
#
loop_
_entity.id
_entity.type
_entity.pdbx_description
1 polymer ?
#
loop_
_entity_poly.entity_id
_entity_poly.type
_entity_poly.pdbx_seq_one_letter_code
_entity_poly.pdbx_strand_id
1 'polypeptide(L)'
;MYAQDHRFDRRRFCTASGAGFGSLALLSMLSDQGVQGALVPTKAKSVIFLFMFGGPSQVDLFDYKPELQKRDGQTIQNEFRRGTKTQAVLQASKRTFAQHGESGLWCSDAFPNIAKHMDKLAVVKSL
;
A
#
# COMPACT_ATOMS: atom_id res chain seq x y z
N MET A 1 5.45 -24.97 -33.95
CA MET A 1 5.03 -25.19 -32.56
C MET A 1 5.68 -24.07 -31.72
N TYR A 2 5.01 -22.91 -31.61
CA TYR A 2 5.56 -21.73 -30.96
C TYR A 2 5.25 -21.83 -29.47
N ALA A 3 6.29 -21.96 -28.63
CA ALA A 3 6.20 -21.83 -27.20
C ALA A 3 5.84 -20.37 -26.88
N GLN A 4 4.66 -20.13 -26.30
CA GLN A 4 4.30 -18.83 -25.76
C GLN A 4 5.16 -18.57 -24.53
N ASP A 5 6.11 -17.64 -24.68
CA ASP A 5 6.94 -17.13 -23.60
C ASP A 5 6.04 -16.36 -22.61
N HIS A 6 5.68 -17.02 -21.49
CA HIS A 6 4.91 -16.42 -20.40
C HIS A 6 5.79 -15.48 -19.59
N ARG A 7 6.33 -14.45 -20.23
CA ARG A 7 6.92 -13.34 -19.49
C ARG A 7 5.80 -12.60 -18.77
N PHE A 8 5.86 -12.65 -17.47
CA PHE A 8 5.04 -11.80 -16.61
C PHE A 8 5.38 -10.34 -16.93
N ASP A 9 4.61 -9.74 -17.80
CA ASP A 9 4.76 -8.35 -18.20
C ASP A 9 4.19 -7.47 -17.07
N ARG A 10 4.96 -6.46 -16.64
CA ARG A 10 4.54 -5.50 -15.61
C ARG A 10 3.19 -4.85 -15.94
N ARG A 11 2.90 -4.66 -17.22
CA ARG A 11 1.61 -4.16 -17.71
C ARG A 11 0.46 -5.12 -17.40
N ARG A 12 0.64 -6.42 -17.61
CA ARG A 12 -0.34 -7.45 -17.27
C ARG A 12 -0.55 -7.56 -15.77
N PHE A 13 0.51 -7.41 -14.98
CA PHE A 13 0.38 -7.39 -13.53
C PHE A 13 -0.45 -6.17 -13.06
N CYS A 14 -0.17 -4.98 -13.58
CA CYS A 14 -0.93 -3.77 -13.21
C CYS A 14 -2.40 -3.84 -13.66
N THR A 15 -2.68 -4.41 -14.84
CA THR A 15 -4.07 -4.59 -15.30
C THR A 15 -4.78 -5.70 -14.53
N ALA A 16 -4.11 -6.79 -14.18
CA ALA A 16 -4.68 -7.87 -13.42
C ALA A 16 -4.93 -7.47 -11.95
N SER A 17 -4.02 -6.72 -11.33
CA SER A 17 -4.21 -6.23 -9.96
C SER A 17 -5.28 -5.14 -9.88
N GLY A 18 -5.31 -4.20 -10.82
CA GLY A 18 -6.37 -3.19 -10.90
C GLY A 18 -7.75 -3.79 -11.19
N ALA A 19 -7.83 -4.77 -12.08
CA ALA A 19 -9.05 -5.52 -12.34
C ALA A 19 -9.42 -6.45 -11.17
N GLY A 20 -8.45 -6.95 -10.40
CA GLY A 20 -8.67 -7.83 -9.25
C GLY A 20 -9.48 -7.15 -8.14
N PHE A 21 -9.10 -5.95 -7.73
CA PHE A 21 -9.86 -5.19 -6.72
C PHE A 21 -11.20 -4.68 -7.25
N GLY A 22 -11.25 -4.21 -8.49
CA GLY A 22 -12.49 -3.81 -9.15
C GLY A 22 -13.45 -4.98 -9.34
N SER A 23 -12.95 -6.17 -9.69
CA SER A 23 -13.77 -7.37 -9.84
C SER A 23 -14.27 -7.91 -8.51
N LEU A 24 -13.48 -7.85 -7.42
CA LEU A 24 -13.93 -8.20 -6.08
C LEU A 24 -15.03 -7.26 -5.58
N ALA A 25 -14.88 -5.95 -5.80
CA ALA A 25 -15.90 -4.97 -5.50
C ALA A 25 -17.17 -5.19 -6.34
N LEU A 26 -17.02 -5.45 -7.64
CA LEU A 26 -18.12 -5.75 -8.54
C LEU A 26 -18.80 -7.07 -8.20
N LEU A 27 -18.03 -8.13 -7.88
CA LEU A 27 -18.57 -9.41 -7.41
C LEU A 27 -19.33 -9.26 -6.10
N SER A 28 -18.85 -8.43 -5.16
CA SER A 28 -19.58 -8.17 -3.92
C SER A 28 -20.86 -7.38 -4.16
N MET A 29 -20.90 -6.51 -5.16
CA MET A 29 -22.13 -5.78 -5.56
C MET A 29 -23.12 -6.65 -6.35
N LEU A 30 -22.61 -7.62 -7.12
CA LEU A 30 -23.44 -8.57 -7.89
C LEU A 30 -23.89 -9.78 -7.04
N SER A 31 -23.31 -10.03 -5.89
CA SER A 31 -23.66 -11.16 -5.01
C SER A 31 -24.94 -10.96 -4.21
N ASP A 32 -25.66 -9.87 -4.43
CA ASP A 32 -27.04 -9.69 -3.91
C ASP A 32 -28.03 -10.72 -4.49
N GLN A 33 -27.57 -11.54 -5.44
CA GLN A 33 -28.31 -12.67 -6.03
C GLN A 33 -27.69 -14.04 -5.64
N GLY A 34 -27.48 -14.28 -4.35
CA GLY A 34 -27.42 -15.66 -3.85
C GLY A 34 -26.07 -16.38 -3.85
N VAL A 35 -24.94 -15.71 -3.94
CA VAL A 35 -23.64 -16.34 -3.65
C VAL A 35 -23.37 -16.28 -2.15
N GLN A 36 -23.52 -17.41 -1.47
CA GLN A 36 -23.25 -17.62 -0.03
C GLN A 36 -21.77 -17.50 0.32
N GLY A 37 -21.11 -16.38 -0.02
CA GLY A 37 -19.72 -16.13 0.28
C GLY A 37 -19.44 -14.85 1.07
N ALA A 38 -20.41 -13.97 1.21
CA ALA A 38 -20.24 -12.74 1.98
C ALA A 38 -20.60 -12.98 3.45
N LEU A 39 -19.60 -13.31 4.26
CA LEU A 39 -19.74 -13.48 5.72
C LEU A 39 -20.10 -12.17 6.46
N VAL A 40 -20.11 -11.03 5.76
CA VAL A 40 -20.43 -9.72 6.34
C VAL A 40 -21.38 -8.97 5.41
N PRO A 41 -22.55 -8.50 5.89
CA PRO A 41 -23.45 -7.70 5.08
C PRO A 41 -22.74 -6.40 4.64
N THR A 42 -22.69 -6.19 3.32
CA THR A 42 -22.05 -5.00 2.74
C THR A 42 -22.89 -3.76 3.06
N LYS A 43 -22.31 -2.80 3.76
CA LYS A 43 -22.93 -1.51 4.07
C LYS A 43 -22.59 -0.43 3.05
N ALA A 44 -21.57 -0.65 2.23
CA ALA A 44 -21.10 0.31 1.25
C ALA A 44 -22.05 0.35 0.03
N LYS A 45 -22.56 1.54 -0.29
CA LYS A 45 -23.40 1.79 -1.46
C LYS A 45 -22.61 2.24 -2.68
N SER A 46 -21.41 2.75 -2.48
CA SER A 46 -20.56 3.28 -3.54
C SER A 46 -19.09 3.08 -3.18
N VAL A 47 -18.27 2.86 -4.18
CA VAL A 47 -16.82 2.74 -4.05
C VAL A 47 -16.18 3.79 -4.96
N ILE A 48 -15.27 4.58 -4.41
CA ILE A 48 -14.42 5.50 -5.17
C ILE A 48 -12.99 4.98 -5.08
N PHE A 49 -12.40 4.67 -6.22
CA PHE A 49 -11.02 4.23 -6.30
C PHE A 49 -10.12 5.39 -6.69
N LEU A 50 -9.29 5.85 -5.76
CA LEU A 50 -8.31 6.91 -5.99
C LEU A 50 -6.93 6.27 -6.17
N PHE A 51 -6.50 6.17 -7.42
CA PHE A 51 -5.20 5.61 -7.76
C PHE A 51 -4.17 6.72 -7.94
N MET A 52 -3.12 6.70 -7.12
CA MET A 52 -1.99 7.62 -7.27
C MET A 52 -0.90 6.96 -8.11
N PHE A 53 -0.71 7.46 -9.32
CA PHE A 53 0.30 6.94 -10.24
C PHE A 53 1.71 7.21 -9.69
N GLY A 54 2.56 6.17 -9.72
CA GLY A 54 3.92 6.23 -9.15
C GLY A 54 4.00 5.95 -7.65
N GLY A 55 2.87 5.98 -6.96
CA GLY A 55 2.78 5.71 -5.52
C GLY A 55 3.47 6.75 -4.65
N PRO A 56 2.85 7.21 -3.58
CA PRO A 56 3.52 8.03 -2.57
C PRO A 56 4.48 7.17 -1.74
N SER A 57 5.55 7.78 -1.23
CA SER A 57 6.47 7.12 -0.32
C SER A 57 5.77 6.74 0.99
N GLN A 58 5.57 5.46 1.24
CA GLN A 58 4.90 4.99 2.46
C GLN A 58 5.64 5.40 3.73
N VAL A 59 6.98 5.39 3.69
CA VAL A 59 7.83 5.75 4.84
C VAL A 59 7.80 7.24 5.15
N ASP A 60 7.32 8.07 4.22
CA ASP A 60 7.14 9.51 4.43
C ASP A 60 5.72 9.89 4.83
N LEU A 61 4.77 8.95 4.80
CA LEU A 61 3.34 9.24 5.00
C LEU A 61 2.71 8.56 6.21
N PHE A 62 2.69 7.22 6.24
CA PHE A 62 1.95 6.48 7.27
C PHE A 62 2.80 5.45 8.02
N ASP A 63 3.96 5.10 7.49
CA ASP A 63 4.80 4.04 8.04
C ASP A 63 6.00 4.59 8.79
N TYR A 64 5.73 5.18 9.97
CA TYR A 64 6.77 5.70 10.84
C TYR A 64 7.74 4.60 11.28
N LYS A 65 9.03 4.81 11.03
CA LYS A 65 10.12 3.85 11.31
C LYS A 65 11.16 4.47 12.25
N PRO A 66 11.01 4.32 13.56
CA PRO A 66 11.93 4.90 14.54
C PRO A 66 13.35 4.38 14.39
N GLU A 67 13.53 3.11 14.04
CA GLU A 67 14.86 2.54 13.81
C GLU A 67 15.56 3.14 12.59
N LEU A 68 14.82 3.50 11.56
CA LEU A 68 15.35 4.18 10.39
C LEU A 68 15.82 5.60 10.75
N GLN A 69 15.07 6.28 11.62
CA GLN A 69 15.44 7.59 12.16
C GLN A 69 16.79 7.54 12.92
N LYS A 70 16.99 6.52 13.77
CA LYS A 70 18.22 6.33 14.54
C LYS A 70 19.44 6.00 13.67
N ARG A 71 19.21 5.38 12.52
CA ARG A 71 20.25 4.90 11.61
C ARG A 71 20.42 5.76 10.37
N ASP A 72 19.85 6.95 10.37
CA ASP A 72 19.98 7.87 9.24
C ASP A 72 21.45 8.13 8.89
N GLY A 73 21.77 8.07 7.60
CA GLY A 73 23.14 8.25 7.11
C GLY A 73 24.07 7.04 7.27
N GLN A 74 23.67 5.96 7.94
CA GLN A 74 24.49 4.76 8.07
C GLN A 74 24.54 3.98 6.75
N THR A 75 25.73 3.48 6.43
CA THR A 75 25.91 2.61 5.27
C THR A 75 25.67 1.16 5.67
N ILE A 76 24.82 0.47 4.92
CA ILE A 76 24.58 -0.96 5.05
C ILE A 76 25.02 -1.69 3.79
N GLN A 77 25.51 -2.92 3.96
CA GLN A 77 25.71 -3.83 2.85
C GLN A 77 24.37 -4.54 2.58
N ASN A 78 23.81 -4.35 1.41
CA ASN A 78 22.58 -5.01 1.02
C ASN A 78 22.83 -5.87 -0.22
N GLU A 79 22.30 -7.08 -0.19
CA GLU A 79 22.30 -7.96 -1.36
C GLU A 79 21.03 -7.70 -2.17
N PHE A 80 21.09 -6.69 -3.04
CA PHE A 80 20.06 -6.48 -4.03
C PHE A 80 20.26 -7.42 -5.21
N ARG A 81 19.37 -8.39 -5.38
CA ARG A 81 19.30 -9.34 -6.51
C ARG A 81 20.59 -10.14 -6.77
N ARG A 82 20.52 -11.43 -6.52
CA ARG A 82 21.47 -12.46 -6.98
C ARG A 82 22.96 -12.10 -6.84
N GLY A 83 23.39 -11.92 -5.60
CA GLY A 83 24.82 -11.92 -5.29
C GLY A 83 25.57 -10.60 -5.53
N THR A 84 24.90 -9.54 -5.94
CA THR A 84 25.56 -8.23 -6.04
C THR A 84 25.46 -7.51 -4.71
N LYS A 85 26.59 -7.44 -3.99
CA LYS A 85 26.69 -6.64 -2.76
C LYS A 85 26.78 -5.17 -3.14
N THR A 86 25.76 -4.41 -2.79
CA THR A 86 25.73 -2.97 -3.03
C THR A 86 25.72 -2.26 -1.68
N GLN A 87 26.57 -1.26 -1.53
CA GLN A 87 26.49 -0.36 -0.39
C GLN A 87 25.29 0.57 -0.58
N ALA A 88 24.40 0.60 0.41
CA ALA A 88 23.28 1.50 0.44
C ALA A 88 23.35 2.37 1.70
N VAL A 89 23.08 3.65 1.55
CA VAL A 89 22.95 4.57 2.67
C VAL A 89 21.50 4.58 3.12
N LEU A 90 21.27 4.36 4.41
CA LEU A 90 19.96 4.49 5.02
C LEU A 90 19.55 5.96 5.04
N GLN A 91 18.34 6.24 4.62
CA GLN A 91 17.78 7.57 4.63
C GLN A 91 16.44 7.56 5.37
N ALA A 92 16.39 8.30 6.47
CA ALA A 92 15.16 8.48 7.21
C ALA A 92 14.26 9.54 6.57
N SER A 93 12.97 9.44 6.86
CA SER A 93 12.03 10.50 6.50
C SER A 93 12.37 11.79 7.23
N LYS A 94 12.34 12.90 6.50
CA LYS A 94 12.50 14.26 7.06
C LYS A 94 11.16 14.83 7.56
N ARG A 95 10.08 14.04 7.49
CA ARG A 95 8.75 14.44 7.91
C ARG A 95 8.56 14.24 9.41
N THR A 96 7.72 15.08 9.98
CA THR A 96 7.27 14.93 11.36
C THR A 96 6.06 14.00 11.41
N PHE A 97 6.10 13.04 12.32
CA PHE A 97 5.01 12.07 12.51
C PHE A 97 4.33 12.29 13.85
N ALA A 98 3.02 12.16 13.87
CA ALA A 98 2.21 12.15 15.07
C ALA A 98 1.16 11.03 14.99
N GLN A 99 0.71 10.57 16.15
CA GLN A 99 -0.42 9.67 16.26
C GLN A 99 -1.71 10.48 16.25
N HIS A 100 -2.72 9.99 15.54
CA HIS A 100 -3.99 10.69 15.37
C HIS A 100 -5.17 9.78 15.70
N GLY A 101 -6.23 10.40 16.22
CA GLY A 101 -7.48 9.75 16.58
C GLY A 101 -7.36 8.78 17.76
N GLU A 102 -8.42 8.05 18.02
CA GLU A 102 -8.47 6.99 19.05
C GLU A 102 -7.71 5.73 18.58
N SER A 103 -7.62 5.53 17.27
CA SER A 103 -6.89 4.41 16.65
C SER A 103 -5.37 4.49 16.85
N GLY A 104 -4.83 5.69 17.17
CA GLY A 104 -3.40 5.91 17.36
C GLY A 104 -2.55 5.65 16.13
N LEU A 105 -3.13 5.71 14.93
CA LEU A 105 -2.41 5.51 13.68
C LEU A 105 -1.45 6.67 13.41
N TRP A 106 -0.26 6.32 12.93
CA TRP A 106 0.74 7.31 12.55
C TRP A 106 0.42 7.96 11.22
N CYS A 107 0.53 9.28 11.18
CA CYS A 107 0.43 10.07 9.97
C CYS A 107 1.48 11.18 9.99
N SER A 108 2.05 11.48 8.83
CA SER A 108 3.00 12.57 8.70
C SER A 108 2.31 13.92 8.49
N ASP A 109 3.07 14.97 8.69
CA ASP A 109 2.68 16.37 8.45
C ASP A 109 2.32 16.67 6.99
N ALA A 110 2.65 15.76 6.06
CA ALA A 110 2.28 15.90 4.64
C ALA A 110 0.76 15.81 4.40
N PHE A 111 0.03 15.13 5.29
CA PHE A 111 -1.40 14.87 5.12
C PHE A 111 -2.27 15.40 6.28
N PRO A 112 -2.28 16.71 6.55
CA PRO A 112 -2.99 17.27 7.71
C PRO A 112 -4.52 17.07 7.66
N ASN A 113 -5.09 16.98 6.46
CA ASN A 113 -6.52 16.75 6.31
C ASN A 113 -6.90 15.28 6.47
N ILE A 114 -6.05 14.35 6.00
CA ILE A 114 -6.25 12.92 6.18
C ILE A 114 -6.09 12.56 7.67
N ALA A 115 -5.14 13.19 8.35
CA ALA A 115 -4.91 13.00 9.78
C ALA A 115 -6.15 13.19 10.65
N LYS A 116 -7.08 14.08 10.25
CA LYS A 116 -8.37 14.30 10.94
C LYS A 116 -9.34 13.12 10.82
N HIS A 117 -9.10 12.21 9.92
CA HIS A 117 -9.99 11.09 9.59
C HIS A 117 -9.36 9.72 9.88
N MET A 118 -8.24 9.67 10.64
CA MET A 118 -7.49 8.43 10.84
C MET A 118 -8.33 7.29 11.44
N ASP A 119 -9.29 7.60 12.30
CA ASP A 119 -10.19 6.59 12.87
C ASP A 119 -11.15 5.93 11.87
N LYS A 120 -11.27 6.52 10.67
CA LYS A 120 -12.10 5.99 9.58
C LYS A 120 -11.29 5.25 8.52
N LEU A 121 -9.98 5.15 8.72
CA LEU A 121 -9.05 4.57 7.74
C LEU A 121 -8.52 3.23 8.22
N ALA A 122 -8.36 2.31 7.27
CA ALA A 122 -7.57 1.10 7.42
C ALA A 122 -6.29 1.25 6.60
N VAL A 123 -5.14 1.27 7.27
CA VAL A 123 -3.83 1.44 6.62
C VAL A 123 -3.14 0.09 6.53
N VAL A 124 -2.93 -0.39 5.29
CA VAL A 124 -2.18 -1.61 5.01
C VAL A 124 -0.76 -1.21 4.59
N LYS A 125 0.23 -1.52 5.42
CA LYS A 125 1.62 -1.05 5.26
C LYS A 125 2.51 -1.98 4.44
N SER A 126 2.11 -3.25 4.32
CA SER A 126 2.85 -4.25 3.56
C SER A 126 1.90 -5.16 2.81
N LEU A 127 2.03 -5.19 1.52
CA LEU A 127 1.32 -6.06 0.58
C LEU A 127 2.33 -6.86 -0.23
#